data_44b95b01b85043445b49ac52f6817291
#
_entry.id   44b95b01b85043445b49ac52f6817291
#
_cell.length_a   1.000
_cell.length_b   1.000
_cell.length_c   1.000
_cell.angle_alpha   90.00
_cell.angle_beta   90.00
_cell.angle_gamma   90.00
#
_symmetry.space_group_name_H-M   'P 1'
#
loop_
_entity.id
_entity.type
_entity.pdbx_description
1 polymer ?
#
loop_
_entity_poly.entity_id
_entity_poly.type
_entity_poly.pdbx_seq_one_letter_code
_entity_poly.pdbx_strand_id
1 'polypeptide(L)'
;MPTPSEQMQVLDLISQGKITAADGEELLKALAASIPKPKLQPVRVDPVGVAATGYSPNEGASLAAELRKLGIQRLKLSELQEMRLHDVNAEFVRGIAALGYEDVDLDELVNLRMQNITPDYIREMRKAGLEDADFDELIECSHHGVTPEFLRLMHEAGFKHPDVDELVGCSEHGVTPEFLRAMREAGIKDLDVDELVDCFDHGVTPEFLRAMREAGIKDLDVDELVECFDHGVTPEFLRAMREAGIKDL
;
A
#
# COMPACT_ATOMS: atom_id res chain seq x y z
N MET A 1 11.30 -28.36 -27.72
CA MET A 1 11.86 -27.14 -28.34
C MET A 1 13.19 -26.84 -27.66
N PRO A 2 14.22 -26.47 -28.39
CA PRO A 2 15.50 -26.09 -27.80
C PRO A 2 15.26 -24.93 -26.78
N THR A 3 16.06 -24.93 -25.71
CA THR A 3 15.97 -23.90 -24.69
C THR A 3 16.34 -22.52 -25.23
N PRO A 4 15.86 -21.39 -24.62
CA PRO A 4 16.25 -20.05 -25.04
C PRO A 4 17.78 -19.84 -25.05
N SER A 5 18.50 -20.53 -24.16
CA SER A 5 19.96 -20.49 -24.10
C SER A 5 20.63 -21.18 -25.30
N GLU A 6 20.13 -22.32 -25.72
CA GLU A 6 20.64 -23.06 -26.90
C GLU A 6 20.34 -22.30 -28.21
N GLN A 7 19.19 -21.67 -28.32
CA GLN A 7 18.84 -20.83 -29.46
C GLN A 7 19.78 -19.61 -29.55
N MET A 8 20.07 -18.98 -28.44
CA MET A 8 20.96 -17.84 -28.36
C MET A 8 22.40 -18.22 -28.78
N GLN A 9 22.89 -19.38 -28.35
CA GLN A 9 24.21 -19.89 -28.73
C GLN A 9 24.32 -20.16 -30.23
N VAL A 10 23.27 -20.71 -30.87
CA VAL A 10 23.26 -20.92 -32.32
C VAL A 10 23.25 -19.61 -33.07
N LEU A 11 22.47 -18.61 -32.60
CA LEU A 11 22.45 -17.27 -33.20
C LEU A 11 23.79 -16.55 -33.07
N ASP A 12 24.48 -16.75 -31.96
CA ASP A 12 25.81 -16.17 -31.71
C ASP A 12 26.87 -16.78 -32.66
N LEU A 13 26.81 -18.08 -32.90
CA LEU A 13 27.67 -18.75 -33.89
C LEU A 13 27.43 -18.27 -35.31
N ILE A 14 26.18 -17.99 -35.67
CA ILE A 14 25.82 -17.41 -37.00
C ILE A 14 26.37 -15.98 -37.07
N SER A 15 26.18 -15.16 -36.06
CA SER A 15 26.65 -13.78 -36.04
C SER A 15 28.18 -13.62 -36.12
N GLN A 16 28.89 -14.61 -35.57
CA GLN A 16 30.35 -14.70 -35.61
C GLN A 16 30.87 -15.29 -36.97
N GLY A 17 29.98 -15.65 -37.90
CA GLY A 17 30.35 -16.25 -39.17
C GLY A 17 30.96 -17.66 -39.07
N LYS A 18 30.80 -18.33 -37.94
CA LYS A 18 31.33 -19.69 -37.69
C LYS A 18 30.48 -20.79 -38.32
N ILE A 19 29.22 -20.52 -38.50
CA ILE A 19 28.25 -21.40 -39.19
C ILE A 19 27.36 -20.54 -40.09
N THR A 20 26.79 -21.15 -41.13
CA THR A 20 25.82 -20.47 -41.97
C THR A 20 24.44 -20.49 -41.33
N ALA A 21 23.53 -19.62 -41.80
CA ALA A 21 22.15 -19.63 -41.34
C ALA A 21 21.44 -20.98 -41.59
N ALA A 22 21.80 -21.65 -42.70
CA ALA A 22 21.29 -23.00 -43.04
C ALA A 22 21.78 -24.05 -42.06
N ASP A 23 23.07 -24.04 -41.69
CA ASP A 23 23.66 -24.93 -40.70
C ASP A 23 23.05 -24.71 -39.30
N GLY A 24 22.76 -23.41 -38.96
CA GLY A 24 22.08 -23.04 -37.71
C GLY A 24 20.65 -23.60 -37.63
N GLU A 25 19.89 -23.56 -38.70
CA GLU A 25 18.55 -24.17 -38.77
C GLU A 25 18.59 -25.68 -38.58
N GLU A 26 19.57 -26.35 -39.23
CA GLU A 26 19.77 -27.79 -39.10
C GLU A 26 20.16 -28.20 -37.70
N LEU A 27 21.01 -27.39 -37.04
CA LEU A 27 21.45 -27.57 -35.64
C LEU A 27 20.28 -27.43 -34.68
N LEU A 28 19.42 -26.44 -34.86
CA LEU A 28 18.22 -26.26 -34.07
C LEU A 28 17.23 -27.40 -34.25
N LYS A 29 17.07 -27.91 -35.47
CA LYS A 29 16.24 -29.12 -35.76
C LYS A 29 16.81 -30.37 -35.10
N ALA A 30 18.13 -30.55 -35.11
CA ALA A 30 18.82 -31.68 -34.46
C ALA A 30 18.66 -31.61 -32.93
N LEU A 31 18.82 -30.43 -32.32
CA LEU A 31 18.57 -30.19 -30.90
C LEU A 31 17.13 -30.44 -30.51
N ALA A 32 16.17 -30.04 -31.33
CA ALA A 32 14.75 -30.35 -31.11
C ALA A 32 14.44 -31.86 -31.23
N ALA A 33 15.18 -32.59 -32.08
CA ALA A 33 15.01 -34.03 -32.27
C ALA A 33 15.70 -34.88 -31.21
N SER A 34 16.77 -34.35 -30.58
CA SER A 34 17.53 -35.06 -29.54
C SER A 34 16.88 -35.02 -28.13
N ILE A 35 15.82 -34.22 -27.96
CA ILE A 35 15.01 -34.28 -26.75
C ILE A 35 14.22 -35.61 -26.79
N PRO A 36 14.49 -36.58 -25.90
CA PRO A 36 13.73 -37.79 -25.84
C PRO A 36 12.28 -37.44 -25.61
N LYS A 37 11.41 -37.75 -26.57
CA LYS A 37 9.95 -37.66 -26.35
C LYS A 37 9.66 -38.45 -25.09
N PRO A 38 9.13 -37.84 -24.03
CA PRO A 38 8.71 -38.60 -22.88
C PRO A 38 7.76 -39.68 -23.42
N LYS A 39 8.10 -40.95 -23.22
CA LYS A 39 7.16 -42.04 -23.41
C LYS A 39 6.04 -41.73 -22.43
N LEU A 40 4.96 -41.15 -22.93
CA LEU A 40 3.69 -41.08 -22.23
C LEU A 40 3.27 -42.54 -22.01
N GLN A 41 3.71 -43.13 -20.90
CA GLN A 41 3.01 -44.26 -20.34
C GLN A 41 1.61 -43.70 -20.04
N PRO A 42 0.53 -44.42 -20.37
CA PRO A 42 -0.79 -44.05 -19.94
C PRO A 42 -0.70 -43.98 -18.41
N VAL A 43 -0.61 -42.77 -17.86
CA VAL A 43 -0.80 -42.56 -16.44
C VAL A 43 -2.20 -43.12 -16.20
N ARG A 44 -2.29 -44.24 -15.52
CA ARG A 44 -3.52 -44.62 -14.86
C ARG A 44 -3.83 -43.44 -13.98
N VAL A 45 -4.76 -42.63 -14.43
CA VAL A 45 -5.42 -41.66 -13.58
C VAL A 45 -6.26 -42.49 -12.65
N ASP A 46 -5.68 -42.92 -11.54
CA ASP A 46 -6.49 -43.33 -10.44
C ASP A 46 -7.39 -42.10 -10.17
N PRO A 47 -8.72 -42.28 -10.02
CA PRO A 47 -9.64 -41.16 -9.83
C PRO A 47 -9.50 -40.56 -8.43
N VAL A 48 -8.30 -40.55 -7.88
CA VAL A 48 -7.99 -39.98 -6.60
C VAL A 48 -6.70 -39.19 -6.78
N GLY A 49 -6.85 -37.93 -6.94
CA GLY A 49 -5.69 -37.06 -6.94
C GLY A 49 -5.83 -35.90 -7.87
N VAL A 50 -6.94 -35.21 -7.87
CA VAL A 50 -6.85 -33.78 -7.81
C VAL A 50 -6.03 -33.52 -6.56
N ALA A 51 -4.71 -33.38 -6.73
CA ALA A 51 -3.85 -32.94 -5.65
C ALA A 51 -4.55 -31.76 -5.03
N ALA A 52 -4.96 -31.97 -3.81
CA ALA A 52 -5.82 -31.10 -3.04
C ALA A 52 -5.15 -29.73 -2.83
N THR A 53 -5.33 -28.89 -3.80
CA THR A 53 -5.36 -27.46 -3.60
C THR A 53 -6.80 -27.00 -3.30
N GLY A 54 -7.66 -27.94 -2.91
CA GLY A 54 -9.06 -27.72 -2.55
C GLY A 54 -9.27 -27.75 -1.02
N TYR A 55 -10.31 -27.09 -0.53
CA TYR A 55 -10.76 -27.31 0.84
C TYR A 55 -11.02 -28.80 1.08
N SER A 56 -10.46 -29.32 2.15
CA SER A 56 -10.86 -30.65 2.60
C SER A 56 -12.34 -30.61 3.02
N PRO A 57 -13.05 -31.73 3.08
CA PRO A 57 -14.44 -31.74 3.58
C PRO A 57 -14.60 -31.09 4.94
N ASN A 58 -13.61 -31.19 5.81
CA ASN A 58 -13.61 -30.55 7.13
C ASN A 58 -13.43 -29.05 7.04
N GLU A 59 -12.55 -28.56 6.15
CA GLU A 59 -12.37 -27.13 5.90
C GLU A 59 -13.61 -26.50 5.28
N GLY A 60 -14.24 -27.19 4.32
CA GLY A 60 -15.51 -26.75 3.76
C GLY A 60 -16.62 -26.63 4.80
N ALA A 61 -16.74 -27.60 5.70
CA ALA A 61 -17.71 -27.56 6.79
C ALA A 61 -17.41 -26.40 7.77
N SER A 62 -16.13 -26.18 8.09
CA SER A 62 -15.70 -25.07 8.94
C SER A 62 -16.00 -23.73 8.30
N LEU A 63 -15.65 -23.54 7.02
CA LEU A 63 -15.93 -22.32 6.26
C LEU A 63 -17.42 -22.02 6.20
N ALA A 64 -18.25 -23.03 5.89
CA ALA A 64 -19.69 -22.88 5.84
C ALA A 64 -20.31 -22.49 7.19
N ALA A 65 -19.72 -22.96 8.29
CA ALA A 65 -20.16 -22.57 9.64
C ALA A 65 -19.86 -21.09 9.95
N GLU A 66 -18.70 -20.59 9.52
CA GLU A 66 -18.32 -19.19 9.73
C GLU A 66 -19.14 -18.25 8.82
N LEU A 67 -19.32 -18.59 7.55
CA LEU A 67 -20.15 -17.80 6.61
C LEU A 67 -21.60 -17.63 7.08
N ARG A 68 -22.18 -18.67 7.71
CA ARG A 68 -23.52 -18.58 8.29
C ARG A 68 -23.62 -17.57 9.43
N LYS A 69 -22.54 -17.33 10.16
CA LYS A 69 -22.53 -16.29 11.21
C LYS A 69 -22.62 -14.89 10.64
N LEU A 70 -22.13 -14.69 9.42
CA LEU A 70 -22.26 -13.45 8.65
C LEU A 70 -23.57 -13.40 7.82
N GLY A 71 -24.50 -14.34 8.01
CA GLY A 71 -25.76 -14.37 7.27
C GLY A 71 -25.68 -15.01 5.87
N ILE A 72 -24.50 -15.41 5.41
CA ILE A 72 -24.30 -16.00 4.08
C ILE A 72 -24.72 -17.48 4.11
N GLN A 73 -25.89 -17.78 3.53
CA GLN A 73 -26.47 -19.14 3.57
C GLN A 73 -26.48 -19.83 2.20
N ARG A 74 -26.24 -19.10 1.15
CA ARG A 74 -26.27 -19.63 -0.23
C ARG A 74 -25.07 -19.09 -0.98
N LEU A 75 -24.40 -19.98 -1.71
CA LEU A 75 -23.26 -19.65 -2.55
C LEU A 75 -23.47 -20.27 -3.95
N LYS A 76 -23.12 -19.52 -4.97
CA LYS A 76 -22.99 -20.02 -6.33
C LYS A 76 -21.63 -20.69 -6.50
N LEU A 77 -21.52 -21.54 -7.52
CA LEU A 77 -20.24 -22.20 -7.80
C LEU A 77 -19.13 -21.20 -8.18
N SER A 78 -19.46 -20.12 -8.88
CA SER A 78 -18.54 -19.02 -9.20
C SER A 78 -17.99 -18.35 -7.96
N GLU A 79 -18.84 -18.05 -6.99
CA GLU A 79 -18.47 -17.42 -5.71
C GLU A 79 -17.52 -18.32 -4.89
N LEU A 80 -17.77 -19.63 -4.87
CA LEU A 80 -16.84 -20.59 -4.27
C LEU A 80 -15.49 -20.64 -4.98
N GLN A 81 -15.47 -20.46 -6.30
CA GLN A 81 -14.24 -20.39 -7.07
C GLN A 81 -13.44 -19.11 -6.76
N GLU A 82 -14.11 -17.98 -6.63
CA GLU A 82 -13.50 -16.69 -6.24
C GLU A 82 -12.94 -16.75 -4.83
N MET A 83 -13.72 -17.22 -3.86
CA MET A 83 -13.24 -17.45 -2.49
C MET A 83 -11.97 -18.30 -2.48
N ARG A 84 -11.96 -19.32 -3.31
CA ARG A 84 -10.82 -20.24 -3.43
C ARG A 84 -9.61 -19.57 -4.05
N LEU A 85 -9.83 -18.77 -5.11
CA LEU A 85 -8.78 -18.06 -5.83
C LEU A 85 -8.07 -17.06 -4.91
N HIS A 86 -8.81 -16.41 -4.02
CA HIS A 86 -8.32 -15.36 -3.14
C HIS A 86 -8.07 -15.84 -1.69
N ASP A 87 -8.08 -17.16 -1.45
CA ASP A 87 -7.83 -17.78 -0.15
C ASP A 87 -8.73 -17.24 0.98
N VAL A 88 -10.02 -17.03 0.67
CA VAL A 88 -11.05 -16.74 1.69
C VAL A 88 -11.36 -18.04 2.43
N ASN A 89 -10.68 -18.26 3.52
CA ASN A 89 -10.77 -19.48 4.33
C ASN A 89 -11.55 -19.24 5.65
N ALA A 90 -11.82 -20.34 6.37
CA ALA A 90 -12.60 -20.27 7.61
C ALA A 90 -11.95 -19.43 8.71
N GLU A 91 -10.63 -19.37 8.76
CA GLU A 91 -9.90 -18.57 9.77
C GLU A 91 -10.07 -17.07 9.49
N PHE A 92 -9.94 -16.68 8.22
CA PHE A 92 -10.16 -15.31 7.79
C PHE A 92 -11.61 -14.86 8.07
N VAL A 93 -12.61 -15.63 7.62
CA VAL A 93 -14.04 -15.32 7.84
C VAL A 93 -14.35 -15.20 9.33
N ARG A 94 -13.83 -16.11 10.15
CA ARG A 94 -13.96 -16.05 11.60
C ARG A 94 -13.36 -14.78 12.19
N GLY A 95 -12.19 -14.39 11.68
CA GLY A 95 -11.50 -13.17 12.11
C GLY A 95 -12.31 -11.92 11.81
N ILE A 96 -12.89 -11.80 10.61
CA ILE A 96 -13.79 -10.69 10.23
C ILE A 96 -15.07 -10.71 11.08
N ALA A 97 -15.74 -11.87 11.23
CA ALA A 97 -16.94 -11.99 12.05
C ALA A 97 -16.70 -11.59 13.52
N ALA A 98 -15.51 -11.87 14.05
CA ALA A 98 -15.14 -11.51 15.43
C ALA A 98 -14.92 -10.00 15.63
N LEU A 99 -14.80 -9.22 14.57
CA LEU A 99 -14.65 -7.75 14.63
C LEU A 99 -16.00 -7.03 14.75
N GLY A 100 -17.12 -7.77 14.64
CA GLY A 100 -18.47 -7.24 14.86
C GLY A 100 -19.05 -6.47 13.67
N TYR A 101 -18.50 -6.62 12.48
CA TYR A 101 -19.15 -6.12 11.26
C TYR A 101 -20.42 -6.92 11.01
N GLU A 102 -21.51 -6.22 10.73
CA GLU A 102 -22.81 -6.79 10.36
C GLU A 102 -22.98 -6.73 8.83
N ASP A 103 -23.75 -7.67 8.30
CA ASP A 103 -24.13 -7.71 6.87
C ASP A 103 -22.95 -7.77 5.86
N VAL A 104 -21.81 -8.35 6.27
CA VAL A 104 -20.66 -8.55 5.38
C VAL A 104 -21.02 -9.54 4.28
N ASP A 105 -20.90 -9.11 3.03
CA ASP A 105 -21.16 -9.96 1.89
C ASP A 105 -19.89 -10.67 1.38
N LEU A 106 -20.06 -11.48 0.34
CA LEU A 106 -18.97 -12.27 -0.20
C LEU A 106 -17.97 -11.42 -1.00
N ASP A 107 -18.48 -10.44 -1.73
CA ASP A 107 -17.65 -9.58 -2.58
C ASP A 107 -16.73 -8.73 -1.70
N GLU A 108 -17.20 -8.26 -0.55
CA GLU A 108 -16.40 -7.60 0.48
C GLU A 108 -15.31 -8.51 1.04
N LEU A 109 -15.62 -9.77 1.40
CA LEU A 109 -14.64 -10.72 1.90
C LEU A 109 -13.54 -11.02 0.86
N VAL A 110 -13.93 -11.16 -0.41
CA VAL A 110 -12.99 -11.36 -1.52
C VAL A 110 -12.14 -10.11 -1.72
N ASN A 111 -12.76 -8.92 -1.72
CA ASN A 111 -12.06 -7.65 -1.90
C ASN A 111 -11.03 -7.43 -0.79
N LEU A 112 -11.39 -7.62 0.46
CA LEU A 112 -10.43 -7.54 1.58
C LEU A 112 -9.22 -8.44 1.37
N ARG A 113 -9.43 -9.68 0.91
CA ARG A 113 -8.33 -10.61 0.62
C ARG A 113 -7.48 -10.17 -0.57
N MET A 114 -8.11 -9.67 -1.64
CA MET A 114 -7.41 -9.12 -2.81
C MET A 114 -6.50 -7.96 -2.43
N GLN A 115 -6.95 -7.12 -1.52
CA GLN A 115 -6.23 -5.95 -1.02
C GLN A 115 -5.32 -6.26 0.18
N ASN A 116 -5.18 -7.56 0.51
CA ASN A 116 -4.36 -8.03 1.62
C ASN A 116 -4.76 -7.46 3.00
N ILE A 117 -6.02 -7.03 3.14
CA ILE A 117 -6.56 -6.57 4.42
C ILE A 117 -6.83 -7.79 5.30
N THR A 118 -6.19 -7.85 6.43
CA THR A 118 -6.32 -8.95 7.41
C THR A 118 -7.14 -8.54 8.62
N PRO A 119 -7.78 -9.49 9.33
CA PRO A 119 -8.45 -9.18 10.60
C PRO A 119 -7.52 -8.53 11.63
N ASP A 120 -6.23 -8.84 11.58
CA ASP A 120 -5.24 -8.23 12.48
C ASP A 120 -4.96 -6.79 12.11
N TYR A 121 -4.82 -6.47 10.82
CA TYR A 121 -4.68 -5.10 10.35
C TYR A 121 -5.87 -4.24 10.80
N ILE A 122 -7.10 -4.70 10.57
CA ILE A 122 -8.31 -3.99 11.00
C ILE A 122 -8.31 -3.76 12.51
N ARG A 123 -7.94 -4.78 13.28
CA ARG A 123 -7.88 -4.67 14.75
C ARG A 123 -6.85 -3.64 15.21
N GLU A 124 -5.69 -3.60 14.58
CA GLU A 124 -4.63 -2.64 14.92
C GLU A 124 -4.99 -1.22 14.48
N MET A 125 -5.64 -1.03 13.32
CA MET A 125 -6.16 0.28 12.89
C MET A 125 -7.21 0.81 13.88
N ARG A 126 -8.15 -0.03 14.32
CA ARG A 126 -9.13 0.35 15.37
C ARG A 126 -8.47 0.74 16.68
N LYS A 127 -7.49 -0.04 17.15
CA LYS A 127 -6.72 0.30 18.36
C LYS A 127 -5.90 1.59 18.21
N ALA A 128 -5.48 1.91 17.01
CA ALA A 128 -4.74 3.13 16.72
C ALA A 128 -5.62 4.37 16.62
N GLY A 129 -6.97 4.21 16.58
CA GLY A 129 -7.93 5.31 16.63
C GLY A 129 -8.95 5.38 15.50
N LEU A 130 -8.89 4.49 14.51
CA LEU A 130 -9.93 4.34 13.48
C LEU A 130 -10.93 3.25 13.89
N GLU A 131 -11.74 3.53 14.93
CA GLU A 131 -12.67 2.55 15.50
C GLU A 131 -13.84 2.25 14.56
N ASP A 132 -14.33 3.26 13.84
CA ASP A 132 -15.54 3.23 13.02
C ASP A 132 -15.27 3.13 11.53
N ALA A 133 -14.01 3.00 11.11
CA ALA A 133 -13.65 2.89 9.69
C ALA A 133 -14.30 1.67 9.04
N ASP A 134 -14.91 1.89 7.89
CA ASP A 134 -15.49 0.84 7.06
C ASP A 134 -14.40 0.11 6.23
N PHE A 135 -14.81 -0.86 5.40
CA PHE A 135 -13.84 -1.65 4.63
C PHE A 135 -13.19 -0.84 3.50
N ASP A 136 -13.93 0.07 2.88
CA ASP A 136 -13.41 0.89 1.79
C ASP A 136 -12.36 1.88 2.33
N GLU A 137 -12.63 2.52 3.45
CA GLU A 137 -11.69 3.38 4.18
C GLU A 137 -10.42 2.64 4.61
N LEU A 138 -10.56 1.41 5.13
CA LEU A 138 -9.41 0.58 5.52
C LEU A 138 -8.56 0.13 4.30
N ILE A 139 -9.21 -0.13 3.17
CA ILE A 139 -8.54 -0.44 1.91
C ILE A 139 -7.79 0.80 1.42
N GLU A 140 -8.40 1.97 1.45
CA GLU A 140 -7.80 3.23 1.07
C GLU A 140 -6.57 3.54 1.92
N CYS A 141 -6.69 3.46 3.24
CA CYS A 141 -5.54 3.55 4.16
C CYS A 141 -4.39 2.62 3.74
N SER A 142 -4.70 1.36 3.43
CA SER A 142 -3.70 0.39 3.02
C SER A 142 -3.03 0.73 1.70
N HIS A 143 -3.77 1.21 0.71
CA HIS A 143 -3.26 1.60 -0.61
C HIS A 143 -2.29 2.79 -0.51
N HIS A 144 -2.59 3.75 0.35
CA HIS A 144 -1.80 4.97 0.52
C HIS A 144 -0.75 4.84 1.64
N GLY A 145 -0.52 3.63 2.16
CA GLY A 145 0.55 3.37 3.12
C GLY A 145 0.25 3.85 4.55
N VAL A 146 -0.99 4.20 4.84
CA VAL A 146 -1.43 4.53 6.20
C VAL A 146 -1.45 3.25 7.04
N THR A 147 -0.47 3.14 7.92
CA THR A 147 -0.30 1.98 8.81
C THR A 147 -0.79 2.28 10.22
N PRO A 148 -1.09 1.26 11.04
CA PRO A 148 -1.40 1.47 12.45
C PRO A 148 -0.28 2.22 13.21
N GLU A 149 0.96 2.02 12.79
CA GLU A 149 2.11 2.74 13.37
C GLU A 149 2.11 4.21 12.99
N PHE A 150 1.89 4.53 11.71
CA PHE A 150 1.76 5.89 11.23
C PHE A 150 0.67 6.64 12.00
N LEU A 151 -0.52 6.05 12.12
CA LEU A 151 -1.65 6.63 12.84
C LEU A 151 -1.31 6.89 14.32
N ARG A 152 -0.68 5.94 15.02
CA ARG A 152 -0.24 6.14 16.41
C ARG A 152 0.76 7.30 16.54
N LEU A 153 1.74 7.37 15.64
CA LEU A 153 2.75 8.45 15.65
C LEU A 153 2.13 9.80 15.33
N MET A 154 1.13 9.88 14.43
CA MET A 154 0.37 11.10 14.17
C MET A 154 -0.39 11.56 15.41
N HIS A 155 -1.04 10.63 16.13
CA HIS A 155 -1.68 10.93 17.42
C HIS A 155 -0.69 11.42 18.48
N GLU A 156 0.47 10.76 18.62
CA GLU A 156 1.54 11.19 19.54
C GLU A 156 2.12 12.56 19.18
N ALA A 157 2.21 12.85 17.88
CA ALA A 157 2.60 14.17 17.39
C ALA A 157 1.52 15.24 17.65
N GLY A 158 0.31 14.81 18.07
CA GLY A 158 -0.77 15.69 18.52
C GLY A 158 -1.89 15.87 17.49
N PHE A 159 -1.87 15.13 16.39
CA PHE A 159 -2.96 15.12 15.41
C PHE A 159 -4.11 14.28 15.99
N LYS A 160 -5.09 14.96 16.52
CA LYS A 160 -6.19 14.31 17.24
C LYS A 160 -7.35 14.02 16.32
N HIS A 161 -7.78 12.74 16.30
CA HIS A 161 -8.95 12.30 15.57
C HIS A 161 -8.93 12.65 14.07
N PRO A 162 -7.82 12.40 13.34
CA PRO A 162 -7.82 12.56 11.90
C PRO A 162 -8.83 11.60 11.27
N ASP A 163 -9.53 12.04 10.25
CA ASP A 163 -10.30 11.16 9.41
C ASP A 163 -9.40 10.44 8.38
N VAL A 164 -9.99 9.56 7.56
CA VAL A 164 -9.23 8.77 6.60
C VAL A 164 -8.64 9.65 5.49
N ASP A 165 -9.42 10.60 4.98
CA ASP A 165 -8.97 11.50 3.91
C ASP A 165 -7.76 12.33 4.36
N GLU A 166 -7.78 12.81 5.58
CA GLU A 166 -6.68 13.56 6.22
C GLU A 166 -5.41 12.70 6.36
N LEU A 167 -5.55 11.44 6.79
CA LEU A 167 -4.43 10.51 6.93
C LEU A 167 -3.82 10.14 5.57
N VAL A 168 -4.68 9.91 4.59
CA VAL A 168 -4.29 9.62 3.21
C VAL A 168 -3.58 10.83 2.61
N GLY A 169 -4.13 12.03 2.75
CA GLY A 169 -3.51 13.27 2.29
C GLY A 169 -2.10 13.46 2.87
N CYS A 170 -1.93 13.31 4.18
CA CYS A 170 -0.61 13.34 4.80
C CYS A 170 0.36 12.30 4.21
N SER A 171 -0.11 11.07 4.00
CA SER A 171 0.73 10.00 3.48
C SER A 171 1.13 10.21 2.01
N GLU A 172 0.20 10.65 1.16
CA GLU A 172 0.44 10.93 -0.28
C GLU A 172 1.46 12.04 -0.50
N HIS A 173 1.37 13.11 0.29
CA HIS A 173 2.30 14.24 0.22
C HIS A 173 3.60 14.00 1.01
N GLY A 174 3.73 12.86 1.71
CA GLY A 174 4.94 12.51 2.45
C GLY A 174 5.10 13.26 3.77
N VAL A 175 4.01 13.83 4.29
CA VAL A 175 3.98 14.46 5.62
C VAL A 175 4.19 13.40 6.69
N THR A 176 5.24 13.56 7.47
CA THR A 176 5.59 12.59 8.51
C THR A 176 5.18 13.08 9.92
N PRO A 177 4.97 12.14 10.86
CA PRO A 177 4.72 12.49 12.26
C PRO A 177 5.85 13.36 12.88
N GLU A 178 7.08 13.17 12.42
CA GLU A 178 8.24 13.97 12.85
C GLU A 178 8.12 15.40 12.36
N PHE A 179 7.70 15.62 11.12
CA PHE A 179 7.47 16.95 10.58
C PHE A 179 6.37 17.68 11.37
N LEU A 180 5.22 17.03 11.57
CA LEU A 180 4.13 17.58 12.39
C LEU A 180 4.60 17.98 13.79
N ARG A 181 5.33 17.07 14.46
CA ARG A 181 5.87 17.35 15.80
C ARG A 181 6.81 18.56 15.79
N ALA A 182 7.72 18.64 14.81
CA ALA A 182 8.68 19.71 14.68
C ALA A 182 8.02 21.07 14.36
N MET A 183 6.95 21.09 13.55
CA MET A 183 6.15 22.29 13.29
C MET A 183 5.45 22.78 14.56
N ARG A 184 4.89 21.87 15.36
CA ARG A 184 4.28 22.21 16.67
C ARG A 184 5.29 22.72 17.68
N GLU A 185 6.46 22.11 17.75
CA GLU A 185 7.57 22.58 18.60
C GLU A 185 8.09 23.95 18.16
N ALA A 186 8.07 24.21 16.85
CA ALA A 186 8.41 25.50 16.28
C ALA A 186 7.32 26.58 16.57
N GLY A 187 6.11 26.13 17.00
CA GLY A 187 5.10 27.01 17.60
C GLY A 187 3.77 27.13 16.85
N ILE A 188 3.57 26.45 15.73
CA ILE A 188 2.25 26.32 15.12
C ILE A 188 1.57 25.12 15.78
N LYS A 189 0.48 25.34 16.51
CA LYS A 189 -0.11 24.29 17.36
C LYS A 189 -1.36 23.66 16.79
N ASP A 190 -2.11 24.42 16.01
CA ASP A 190 -3.45 24.04 15.54
C ASP A 190 -3.47 23.99 14.00
N LEU A 191 -2.47 23.30 13.40
CA LEU A 191 -2.46 23.02 11.97
C LEU A 191 -3.56 22.01 11.64
N ASP A 192 -4.35 22.31 10.64
CA ASP A 192 -5.14 21.30 9.95
C ASP A 192 -4.28 20.56 8.89
N VAL A 193 -4.87 19.59 8.18
CA VAL A 193 -4.13 18.78 7.23
C VAL A 193 -3.70 19.58 6.01
N ASP A 194 -4.60 20.41 5.48
CA ASP A 194 -4.34 21.19 4.27
C ASP A 194 -3.18 22.16 4.53
N GLU A 195 -3.20 22.86 5.66
CA GLU A 195 -2.13 23.74 6.10
C GLU A 195 -0.79 22.99 6.28
N LEU A 196 -0.84 21.78 6.83
CA LEU A 196 0.36 20.95 7.05
C LEU A 196 0.96 20.45 5.73
N VAL A 197 0.11 20.05 4.79
CA VAL A 197 0.47 19.64 3.43
C VAL A 197 1.04 20.83 2.66
N ASP A 198 0.40 21.99 2.72
CA ASP A 198 0.88 23.21 2.07
C ASP A 198 2.28 23.62 2.59
N CYS A 199 2.50 23.62 3.89
CA CYS A 199 3.83 23.85 4.44
C CYS A 199 4.86 22.85 3.89
N PHE A 200 4.51 21.58 3.81
CA PHE A 200 5.41 20.54 3.35
C PHE A 200 5.74 20.67 1.85
N ASP A 201 4.73 20.86 1.02
CA ASP A 201 4.85 20.94 -0.45
C ASP A 201 5.62 22.18 -0.90
N HIS A 202 5.43 23.31 -0.21
CA HIS A 202 6.17 24.55 -0.45
C HIS A 202 7.56 24.57 0.21
N GLY A 203 7.91 23.54 0.99
CA GLY A 203 9.22 23.45 1.63
C GLY A 203 9.40 24.34 2.85
N VAL A 204 8.31 24.80 3.46
CA VAL A 204 8.34 25.52 4.73
C VAL A 204 8.79 24.57 5.83
N THR A 205 9.99 24.78 6.35
CA THR A 205 10.55 23.91 7.38
C THR A 205 10.33 24.44 8.79
N PRO A 206 10.35 23.57 9.82
CA PRO A 206 10.34 24.00 11.22
C PRO A 206 11.49 24.98 11.56
N GLU A 207 12.63 24.85 10.89
CA GLU A 207 13.78 25.75 11.04
C GLU A 207 13.48 27.15 10.50
N PHE A 208 12.85 27.23 9.32
CA PHE A 208 12.41 28.49 8.75
C PHE A 208 11.43 29.19 9.68
N LEU A 209 10.43 28.49 10.19
CA LEU A 209 9.46 29.03 11.13
C LEU A 209 10.11 29.54 12.40
N ARG A 210 11.04 28.79 13.02
CA ARG A 210 11.79 29.26 14.20
C ARG A 210 12.59 30.54 13.90
N ALA A 211 13.27 30.56 12.74
CA ALA A 211 14.10 31.71 12.34
C ALA A 211 13.25 32.97 12.04
N MET A 212 12.04 32.80 11.46
CA MET A 212 11.08 33.90 11.28
C MET A 212 10.64 34.49 12.62
N ARG A 213 10.35 33.65 13.60
CA ARG A 213 9.98 34.05 14.96
C ARG A 213 11.13 34.75 15.70
N GLU A 214 12.35 34.24 15.55
CA GLU A 214 13.56 34.90 16.08
C GLU A 214 13.82 36.28 15.41
N ALA A 215 13.50 36.39 14.13
CA ALA A 215 13.52 37.65 13.41
C ALA A 215 12.40 38.59 13.86
N GLY A 216 11.45 38.12 14.70
CA GLY A 216 10.43 38.93 15.38
C GLY A 216 9.06 38.90 14.74
N ILE A 217 8.85 38.02 13.74
CA ILE A 217 7.55 37.75 13.18
C ILE A 217 6.93 36.59 13.98
N LYS A 218 5.89 36.88 14.77
CA LYS A 218 5.37 35.92 15.75
C LYS A 218 3.99 35.33 15.43
N ASP A 219 3.21 36.07 14.70
CA ASP A 219 1.78 35.80 14.52
C ASP A 219 1.45 35.62 13.03
N LEU A 220 2.36 34.99 12.25
CA LEU A 220 2.05 34.54 10.88
C LEU A 220 1.13 33.34 10.93
N ASP A 221 0.09 33.36 10.10
CA ASP A 221 -0.64 32.16 9.72
C ASP A 221 0.15 31.35 8.67
N VAL A 222 -0.39 30.21 8.27
CA VAL A 222 0.29 29.31 7.33
C VAL A 222 0.41 29.92 5.94
N ASP A 223 -0.64 30.56 5.45
CA ASP A 223 -0.66 31.20 4.13
C ASP A 223 0.43 32.28 4.04
N GLU A 224 0.52 33.14 5.05
CA GLU A 224 1.54 34.18 5.13
C GLU A 224 2.97 33.60 5.21
N LEU A 225 3.14 32.45 5.90
CA LEU A 225 4.43 31.75 5.96
C LEU A 225 4.83 31.17 4.60
N VAL A 226 3.90 30.52 3.91
CA VAL A 226 4.11 29.99 2.57
C VAL A 226 4.42 31.12 1.59
N GLU A 227 3.65 32.22 1.60
CA GLU A 227 3.93 33.40 0.77
C GLU A 227 5.31 34.01 1.06
N CYS A 228 5.71 34.11 2.32
CA CYS A 228 7.04 34.58 2.67
C CYS A 228 8.13 33.70 2.09
N PHE A 229 7.96 32.38 2.20
CA PHE A 229 8.92 31.41 1.67
C PHE A 229 9.04 31.48 0.14
N ASP A 230 7.90 31.46 -0.56
CA ASP A 230 7.81 31.47 -2.02
C ASP A 230 8.37 32.77 -2.63
N HIS A 231 8.17 33.90 -1.95
CA HIS A 231 8.68 35.19 -2.41
C HIS A 231 10.08 35.54 -1.88
N GLY A 232 10.75 34.56 -1.23
CA GLY A 232 12.11 34.74 -0.74
C GLY A 232 12.25 35.75 0.40
N VAL A 233 11.20 36.02 1.17
CA VAL A 233 11.25 36.80 2.38
C VAL A 233 11.88 35.94 3.48
N THR A 234 13.20 36.03 3.59
CA THR A 234 13.96 35.23 4.53
C THR A 234 14.12 35.92 5.91
N PRO A 235 14.39 35.16 6.97
CA PRO A 235 14.72 35.71 8.28
C PRO A 235 15.89 36.71 8.24
N GLU A 236 16.87 36.46 7.36
CA GLU A 236 18.04 37.37 7.17
C GLU A 236 17.61 38.67 6.53
N PHE A 237 16.74 38.62 5.53
CA PHE A 237 16.17 39.81 4.91
C PHE A 237 15.42 40.67 5.93
N LEU A 238 14.58 40.06 6.75
CA LEU A 238 13.84 40.76 7.82
C LEU A 238 14.75 41.39 8.85
N ARG A 239 15.82 40.71 9.28
CA ARG A 239 16.82 41.30 10.20
C ARG A 239 17.49 42.49 9.57
N ALA A 240 17.92 42.40 8.30
CA ALA A 240 18.56 43.53 7.60
C ALA A 240 17.62 44.72 7.44
N MET A 241 16.32 44.51 7.17
CA MET A 241 15.33 45.58 7.10
C MET A 241 15.17 46.31 8.45
N ARG A 242 15.13 45.54 9.56
CA ARG A 242 15.06 46.12 10.91
C ARG A 242 16.32 46.89 11.30
N GLU A 243 17.51 46.39 10.97
CA GLU A 243 18.78 47.09 11.16
C GLU A 243 18.84 48.38 10.35
N ALA A 244 18.22 48.40 9.18
CA ALA A 244 18.07 49.60 8.35
C ALA A 244 17.02 50.62 8.90
N GLY A 245 16.30 50.27 9.98
CA GLY A 245 15.37 51.17 10.65
C GLY A 245 13.89 50.97 10.32
N ILE A 246 13.53 49.93 9.57
CA ILE A 246 12.13 49.53 9.33
C ILE A 246 11.67 48.75 10.57
N LYS A 247 10.68 49.27 11.30
CA LYS A 247 10.31 48.73 12.62
C LYS A 247 9.03 47.95 12.68
N ASP A 248 8.10 48.20 11.79
CA ASP A 248 6.79 47.53 11.74
C ASP A 248 6.75 46.58 10.55
N LEU A 249 7.34 45.43 10.74
CA LEU A 249 7.34 44.30 9.80
C LEU A 249 6.54 43.17 10.41
#